data_af887dff75caa7d6bdf98d4a5e09a21f
#
_entry.id   af887dff75caa7d6bdf98d4a5e09a21f
#
_cell.length_a   1.000
_cell.length_b   1.000
_cell.length_c   1.000
_cell.angle_alpha   90.00
_cell.angle_beta   90.00
_cell.angle_gamma   90.00
#
_symmetry.space_group_name_H-M   'P 1'
#
loop_
_entity.id
_entity.type
_entity.pdbx_description
1 polymer ?
#
loop_
_entity_poly.entity_id
_entity_poly.type
_entity_poly.pdbx_seq_one_letter_code
_entity_poly.pdbx_strand_id
1 'polypeptide(L)'
;MGSSRFPGKPIAKILGRPMIEHIYKRVAMSKSLDATYIATCDEEIRQVAESFGAPVIMTAHTHERASDRVAEAVAHLDTELVVMVQGDEPMTHPDMIDTAVAPFKDDPHLGCVNLVHKIAHEADYLDPNTIKVVMNQQGDALYMSRRPIPTLAKTGFADTAAYKQVCIIPFRTATLFQYTRLSPTPLGQLESVDMLRLLEHGY
;
A
#
# COMPACT_ATOMS: atom_id res chain seq x y z
N MET A 1 -6.52 13.01 -8.32
CA MET A 1 -6.40 14.40 -7.82
C MET A 1 -7.24 14.70 -6.56
N GLY A 2 -8.11 13.80 -6.12
CA GLY A 2 -9.12 14.02 -5.08
C GLY A 2 -8.69 13.88 -3.61
N SER A 3 -7.44 14.13 -3.26
CA SER A 3 -7.05 14.22 -1.84
C SER A 3 -7.68 15.45 -1.21
N SER A 4 -8.60 15.28 -0.24
CA SER A 4 -9.25 16.39 0.47
C SER A 4 -8.26 17.23 1.30
N ARG A 5 -7.16 16.63 1.74
CA ARG A 5 -6.13 17.29 2.56
C ARG A 5 -5.08 18.04 1.74
N PHE A 6 -4.74 17.55 0.56
CA PHE A 6 -3.77 18.16 -0.33
C PHE A 6 -4.11 17.84 -1.80
N PRO A 7 -4.95 18.66 -2.45
CA PRO A 7 -5.27 18.51 -3.87
C PRO A 7 -4.00 18.56 -4.73
N GLY A 8 -3.93 17.70 -5.76
CA GLY A 8 -2.76 17.65 -6.61
C GLY A 8 -1.51 17.03 -5.99
N LYS A 9 -1.61 16.37 -4.83
CA LYS A 9 -0.49 15.76 -4.11
C LYS A 9 0.47 14.96 -5.00
N PRO A 10 0.03 14.06 -5.91
CA PRO A 10 0.94 13.26 -6.73
C PRO A 10 1.87 14.08 -7.64
N ILE A 11 1.40 15.23 -8.09
CA ILE A 11 2.15 16.12 -8.99
C ILE A 11 2.86 17.27 -8.26
N ALA A 12 2.68 17.39 -6.94
CA ALA A 12 3.42 18.36 -6.13
C ALA A 12 4.92 18.12 -6.24
N LYS A 13 5.68 19.20 -6.38
CA LYS A 13 7.12 19.11 -6.61
C LYS A 13 7.91 18.93 -5.32
N ILE A 14 8.76 17.93 -5.29
CA ILE A 14 9.79 17.69 -4.28
C ILE A 14 11.13 17.83 -5.00
N LEU A 15 11.97 18.79 -4.56
CA LEU A 15 13.27 19.08 -5.19
C LEU A 15 13.15 19.30 -6.72
N GLY A 16 12.09 20.00 -7.16
CA GLY A 16 11.87 20.35 -8.55
C GLY A 16 11.22 19.26 -9.42
N ARG A 17 10.98 18.05 -8.91
CA ARG A 17 10.34 16.93 -9.63
C ARG A 17 9.01 16.56 -9.00
N PRO A 18 8.00 16.12 -9.78
CA PRO A 18 6.74 15.63 -9.24
C PRO A 18 6.96 14.50 -8.23
N MET A 19 6.16 14.46 -7.16
CA MET A 19 6.26 13.39 -6.15
C MET A 19 6.10 12.00 -6.78
N ILE A 20 5.17 11.84 -7.72
CA ILE A 20 4.95 10.56 -8.43
C ILE A 20 6.18 10.10 -9.23
N GLU A 21 7.02 11.03 -9.74
CA GLU A 21 8.27 10.70 -10.42
C GLU A 21 9.29 10.08 -9.46
N HIS A 22 9.39 10.62 -8.24
CA HIS A 22 10.28 10.06 -7.21
C HIS A 22 9.86 8.63 -6.86
N ILE A 23 8.56 8.41 -6.66
CA ILE A 23 8.02 7.09 -6.32
C ILE A 23 8.26 6.11 -7.46
N TYR A 24 7.85 6.46 -8.68
CA TYR A 24 8.01 5.61 -9.85
C TYR A 24 9.46 5.17 -10.04
N LYS A 25 10.41 6.12 -10.04
CA LYS A 25 11.82 5.81 -10.25
C LYS A 25 12.40 4.92 -9.16
N ARG A 26 11.98 5.10 -7.90
CA ARG A 26 12.41 4.25 -6.78
C ARG A 26 11.82 2.85 -6.87
N VAL A 27 10.53 2.73 -7.19
CA VAL A 27 9.86 1.43 -7.41
C VAL A 27 10.53 0.67 -8.56
N ALA A 28 10.78 1.34 -9.68
CA ALA A 28 11.42 0.74 -10.85
C ALA A 28 12.89 0.29 -10.64
N MET A 29 13.51 0.64 -9.51
CA MET A 29 14.84 0.14 -9.12
C MET A 29 14.81 -1.20 -8.38
N SER A 30 13.63 -1.69 -7.98
CA SER A 30 13.49 -3.01 -7.34
C SER A 30 13.90 -4.11 -8.33
N LYS A 31 14.62 -5.10 -7.82
CA LYS A 31 15.09 -6.26 -8.59
C LYS A 31 14.05 -7.38 -8.68
N SER A 32 12.99 -7.26 -7.92
CA SER A 32 11.89 -8.24 -7.85
C SER A 32 10.73 -7.91 -8.81
N LEU A 33 10.85 -6.81 -9.59
CA LEU A 33 9.80 -6.37 -10.51
C LEU A 33 10.29 -6.45 -11.96
N ASP A 34 9.47 -7.05 -12.82
CA ASP A 34 9.70 -7.10 -14.27
C ASP A 34 9.27 -5.80 -14.95
N ALA A 35 8.24 -5.13 -14.42
CA ALA A 35 7.72 -3.87 -14.94
C ALA A 35 7.07 -3.03 -13.85
N THR A 36 7.01 -1.70 -14.08
CA THR A 36 6.36 -0.74 -13.20
C THR A 36 5.46 0.17 -14.01
N TYR A 37 4.22 0.36 -13.54
CA TYR A 37 3.21 1.18 -14.19
C TYR A 37 2.64 2.20 -13.21
N ILE A 38 2.17 3.33 -13.74
CA ILE A 38 1.35 4.28 -12.98
C ILE A 38 -0.12 4.05 -13.36
N ALA A 39 -0.94 3.60 -12.41
CA ALA A 39 -2.37 3.43 -12.59
C ALA A 39 -3.12 4.68 -12.11
N THR A 40 -3.85 5.34 -13.01
CA THR A 40 -4.58 6.57 -12.67
C THR A 40 -5.84 6.73 -13.51
N CYS A 41 -6.80 7.51 -12.99
CA CYS A 41 -7.95 7.98 -13.75
C CYS A 41 -7.82 9.46 -14.16
N ASP A 42 -6.75 10.13 -13.71
CA ASP A 42 -6.56 11.57 -13.91
C ASP A 42 -5.65 11.81 -15.12
N GLU A 43 -6.17 12.55 -16.09
CA GLU A 43 -5.46 12.90 -17.32
C GLU A 43 -4.20 13.75 -17.04
N GLU A 44 -4.27 14.63 -16.05
CA GLU A 44 -3.13 15.46 -15.65
C GLU A 44 -1.98 14.60 -15.08
N ILE A 45 -2.30 13.57 -14.28
CA ILE A 45 -1.29 12.62 -13.78
C ILE A 45 -0.69 11.84 -14.95
N ARG A 46 -1.50 11.41 -15.92
CA ARG A 46 -1.03 10.72 -17.13
C ARG A 46 0.00 11.55 -17.88
N GLN A 47 -0.33 12.80 -18.20
CA GLN A 47 0.57 13.70 -18.94
C GLN A 47 1.89 13.93 -18.20
N VAL A 48 1.82 14.14 -16.88
CA VAL A 48 3.02 14.29 -16.05
C VAL A 48 3.85 13.00 -16.04
N ALA A 49 3.23 11.82 -15.90
CA ALA A 49 3.92 10.55 -15.88
C ALA A 49 4.61 10.24 -17.21
N GLU A 50 3.92 10.45 -18.32
CA GLU A 50 4.48 10.28 -19.68
C GLU A 50 5.65 11.25 -19.94
N SER A 51 5.63 12.46 -19.35
CA SER A 51 6.72 13.44 -19.53
C SER A 51 8.07 13.00 -18.99
N PHE A 52 8.10 12.05 -18.04
CA PHE A 52 9.34 11.43 -17.55
C PHE A 52 9.49 9.96 -17.94
N GLY A 53 8.69 9.48 -18.91
CA GLY A 53 8.82 8.16 -19.54
C GLY A 53 8.22 7.00 -18.75
N ALA A 54 7.33 7.26 -17.79
CA ALA A 54 6.62 6.19 -17.09
C ALA A 54 5.46 5.66 -17.93
N PRO A 55 5.32 4.32 -18.09
CA PRO A 55 4.13 3.74 -18.69
C PRO A 55 2.91 3.94 -17.76
N VAL A 56 1.79 4.33 -18.38
CA VAL A 56 0.55 4.65 -17.67
C VAL A 56 -0.56 3.70 -18.09
N ILE A 57 -1.31 3.21 -17.12
CA ILE A 57 -2.57 2.48 -17.34
C ILE A 57 -3.71 3.36 -16.85
N MET A 58 -4.56 3.80 -17.77
CA MET A 58 -5.77 4.55 -17.44
C MET A 58 -6.83 3.61 -16.88
N THR A 59 -7.48 4.03 -15.80
CA THR A 59 -8.50 3.27 -15.08
C THR A 59 -9.76 4.11 -14.88
N ALA A 60 -10.88 3.45 -14.55
CA ALA A 60 -12.14 4.12 -14.31
C ALA A 60 -12.07 5.12 -13.14
N HIS A 61 -12.91 6.16 -13.19
CA HIS A 61 -13.05 7.15 -12.12
C HIS A 61 -13.86 6.63 -10.91
N THR A 62 -14.52 5.49 -11.04
CA THR A 62 -15.45 4.92 -10.07
C THR A 62 -14.76 4.24 -8.89
N HIS A 63 -13.45 4.00 -8.96
CA HIS A 63 -12.73 3.32 -7.88
C HIS A 63 -12.50 4.23 -6.68
N GLU A 64 -13.07 3.83 -5.55
CA GLU A 64 -12.88 4.49 -4.26
C GLU A 64 -11.61 4.04 -3.55
N ARG A 65 -11.14 2.82 -3.84
CA ARG A 65 -9.98 2.18 -3.20
C ARG A 65 -8.84 1.95 -4.18
N ALA A 66 -7.61 2.03 -3.66
CA ALA A 66 -6.40 1.82 -4.46
C ALA A 66 -6.32 0.37 -4.99
N SER A 67 -6.72 -0.60 -4.17
CA SER A 67 -6.74 -2.02 -4.54
C SER A 67 -7.68 -2.33 -5.71
N ASP A 68 -8.87 -1.72 -5.76
CA ASP A 68 -9.80 -1.90 -6.88
C ASP A 68 -9.22 -1.30 -8.18
N ARG A 69 -8.56 -0.14 -8.08
CA ARG A 69 -7.84 0.48 -9.21
C ARG A 69 -6.70 -0.37 -9.74
N VAL A 70 -5.91 -0.94 -8.83
CA VAL A 70 -4.79 -1.82 -9.22
C VAL A 70 -5.32 -3.09 -9.88
N ALA A 71 -6.42 -3.66 -9.39
CA ALA A 71 -7.04 -4.83 -10.00
C ALA A 71 -7.51 -4.56 -11.45
N GLU A 72 -8.15 -3.41 -11.71
CA GLU A 72 -8.49 -3.01 -13.09
C GLU A 72 -7.23 -2.85 -13.96
N ALA A 73 -6.20 -2.17 -13.41
CA ALA A 73 -4.98 -1.92 -14.16
C ALA A 73 -4.27 -3.21 -14.58
N VAL A 74 -4.29 -4.25 -13.75
CA VAL A 74 -3.61 -5.52 -14.06
C VAL A 74 -4.49 -6.55 -14.76
N ALA A 75 -5.78 -6.25 -14.99
CA ALA A 75 -6.73 -7.20 -15.59
C ALA A 75 -6.33 -7.71 -16.99
N HIS A 76 -5.49 -6.94 -17.70
CA HIS A 76 -5.01 -7.27 -19.03
C HIS A 76 -3.50 -7.60 -19.07
N LEU A 77 -2.87 -7.71 -17.89
CA LEU A 77 -1.47 -8.09 -17.78
C LEU A 77 -1.37 -9.57 -17.41
N ASP A 78 -0.46 -10.28 -18.08
CA ASP A 78 -0.10 -11.65 -17.72
C ASP A 78 0.95 -11.60 -16.59
N THR A 79 0.47 -11.61 -15.35
CA THR A 79 1.33 -11.55 -14.17
C THR A 79 0.75 -12.35 -13.01
N GLU A 80 1.61 -13.07 -12.30
CA GLU A 80 1.25 -13.85 -11.12
C GLU A 80 1.24 -13.01 -9.84
N LEU A 81 2.12 -12.01 -9.77
CA LEU A 81 2.28 -11.12 -8.62
C LEU A 81 2.12 -9.66 -9.05
N VAL A 82 1.44 -8.90 -8.25
CA VAL A 82 1.34 -7.44 -8.39
C VAL A 82 1.67 -6.77 -7.07
N VAL A 83 2.54 -5.77 -7.11
CA VAL A 83 2.89 -4.98 -5.93
C VAL A 83 2.19 -3.65 -6.03
N MET A 84 1.21 -3.43 -5.16
CA MET A 84 0.57 -2.13 -5.00
C MET A 84 1.46 -1.22 -4.16
N VAL A 85 1.85 -0.08 -4.73
CA VAL A 85 2.55 1.00 -4.02
C VAL A 85 1.72 2.27 -4.13
N GLN A 86 1.40 2.88 -2.99
CA GLN A 86 0.61 4.10 -3.01
C GLN A 86 1.41 5.30 -3.54
N GLY A 87 0.76 6.10 -4.38
CA GLY A 87 1.37 7.26 -5.06
C GLY A 87 1.65 8.47 -4.14
N ASP A 88 1.72 8.26 -2.84
CA ASP A 88 2.03 9.27 -1.82
C ASP A 88 3.10 8.81 -0.81
N GLU A 89 3.88 7.80 -1.19
CA GLU A 89 5.00 7.25 -0.41
C GLU A 89 6.36 7.63 -1.03
N PRO A 90 6.78 8.92 -1.02
CA PRO A 90 7.99 9.37 -1.70
C PRO A 90 9.29 8.80 -1.12
N MET A 91 9.23 8.22 0.09
CA MET A 91 10.36 7.58 0.75
C MET A 91 10.45 6.07 0.50
N THR A 92 9.62 5.52 -0.39
CA THR A 92 9.73 4.13 -0.83
C THR A 92 11.16 3.82 -1.25
N HIS A 93 11.73 2.72 -0.73
CA HIS A 93 13.04 2.22 -1.10
C HIS A 93 12.89 0.89 -1.86
N PRO A 94 13.70 0.61 -2.90
CA PRO A 94 13.62 -0.64 -3.65
C PRO A 94 13.65 -1.90 -2.77
N ASP A 95 14.53 -1.93 -1.77
CA ASP A 95 14.66 -3.07 -0.85
C ASP A 95 13.39 -3.34 -0.02
N MET A 96 12.52 -2.33 0.18
CA MET A 96 11.22 -2.55 0.83
C MET A 96 10.32 -3.43 -0.04
N ILE A 97 10.36 -3.23 -1.35
CA ILE A 97 9.59 -4.03 -2.32
C ILE A 97 10.16 -5.44 -2.37
N ASP A 98 11.49 -5.57 -2.48
CA ASP A 98 12.17 -6.86 -2.52
C ASP A 98 11.89 -7.66 -1.24
N THR A 99 11.87 -7.00 -0.08
CA THR A 99 11.52 -7.60 1.22
C THR A 99 10.06 -8.06 1.24
N ALA A 100 9.12 -7.25 0.74
CA ALA A 100 7.70 -7.57 0.74
C ALA A 100 7.35 -8.72 -0.22
N VAL A 101 8.09 -8.87 -1.32
CA VAL A 101 7.89 -9.94 -2.33
C VAL A 101 8.55 -11.26 -1.91
N ALA A 102 9.63 -11.21 -1.12
CA ALA A 102 10.41 -12.40 -0.76
C ALA A 102 9.59 -13.58 -0.22
N PRO A 103 8.59 -13.39 0.68
CA PRO A 103 7.81 -14.51 1.24
C PRO A 103 7.06 -15.34 0.20
N PHE A 104 6.67 -14.76 -0.94
CA PHE A 104 5.95 -15.48 -2.00
C PHE A 104 6.78 -16.58 -2.69
N LYS A 105 8.11 -16.54 -2.53
CA LYS A 105 9.01 -17.57 -3.06
C LYS A 105 8.95 -18.86 -2.23
N ASP A 106 8.71 -18.70 -0.93
CA ASP A 106 8.77 -19.79 0.03
C ASP A 106 7.39 -20.39 0.30
N ASP A 107 6.32 -19.59 0.12
CA ASP A 107 4.93 -20.02 0.31
C ASP A 107 4.07 -19.80 -0.94
N PRO A 108 3.74 -20.87 -1.68
CA PRO A 108 2.86 -20.78 -2.85
C PRO A 108 1.39 -20.46 -2.51
N HIS A 109 0.98 -20.62 -1.25
CA HIS A 109 -0.38 -20.35 -0.79
C HIS A 109 -0.58 -18.94 -0.26
N LEU A 110 0.51 -18.21 -0.06
CA LEU A 110 0.49 -16.83 0.41
C LEU A 110 -0.23 -15.92 -0.61
N GLY A 111 -1.35 -15.34 -0.21
CA GLY A 111 -2.18 -14.53 -1.10
C GLY A 111 -1.83 -13.05 -1.12
N CYS A 112 -1.43 -12.52 0.04
CA CYS A 112 -1.14 -11.10 0.23
C CYS A 112 -0.12 -10.90 1.34
N VAL A 113 0.76 -9.91 1.16
CA VAL A 113 1.68 -9.44 2.21
C VAL A 113 1.48 -7.95 2.41
N ASN A 114 1.49 -7.50 3.64
CA ASN A 114 1.53 -6.08 3.95
C ASN A 114 2.81 -5.75 4.72
N LEU A 115 3.65 -4.92 4.14
CA LEU A 115 4.88 -4.50 4.80
C LEU A 115 4.56 -3.67 6.04
N VAL A 116 5.28 -3.92 7.13
CA VAL A 116 5.15 -3.16 8.37
C VAL A 116 6.51 -2.62 8.82
N HIS A 117 6.49 -1.53 9.59
CA HIS A 117 7.69 -0.95 10.19
C HIS A 117 7.46 -0.69 11.67
N LYS A 118 8.47 -0.97 12.50
CA LYS A 118 8.40 -0.65 13.94
C LYS A 118 8.30 0.86 14.14
N ILE A 119 7.35 1.29 14.95
CA ILE A 119 7.17 2.71 15.28
C ILE A 119 8.29 3.14 16.23
N ALA A 120 9.04 4.16 15.84
CA ALA A 120 10.18 4.67 16.61
C ALA A 120 9.80 5.77 17.60
N HIS A 121 8.72 6.51 17.33
CA HIS A 121 8.32 7.67 18.13
C HIS A 121 6.89 7.54 18.63
N GLU A 122 6.66 7.85 19.90
CA GLU A 122 5.32 7.81 20.50
C GLU A 122 4.32 8.73 19.79
N ALA A 123 4.78 9.84 19.24
CA ALA A 123 3.94 10.74 18.44
C ALA A 123 3.32 10.02 17.23
N ASP A 124 4.08 9.18 16.51
CA ASP A 124 3.57 8.37 15.40
C ASP A 124 2.58 7.30 15.87
N TYR A 125 2.81 6.73 17.08
CA TYR A 125 1.90 5.75 17.66
C TYR A 125 0.55 6.39 18.02
N LEU A 126 0.53 7.62 18.47
CA LEU A 126 -0.68 8.38 18.81
C LEU A 126 -1.37 9.00 17.59
N ASP A 127 -0.65 9.20 16.49
CA ASP A 127 -1.18 9.82 15.27
C ASP A 127 -2.22 8.92 14.58
N PRO A 128 -3.48 9.37 14.40
CA PRO A 128 -4.51 8.60 13.70
C PRO A 128 -4.24 8.46 12.19
N ASN A 129 -3.32 9.22 11.62
CA ASN A 129 -2.90 9.04 10.22
C ASN A 129 -1.91 7.88 10.06
N THR A 130 -1.25 7.47 11.11
CA THR A 130 -0.42 6.27 11.18
C THR A 130 -1.30 5.07 11.49
N ILE A 131 -1.43 4.12 10.58
CA ILE A 131 -2.21 2.89 10.78
C ILE A 131 -1.34 1.90 11.56
N LYS A 132 -1.75 1.56 12.78
CA LYS A 132 -1.07 0.57 13.63
C LYS A 132 -1.52 -0.83 13.23
N VAL A 133 -0.58 -1.78 13.32
CA VAL A 133 -0.80 -3.19 12.99
C VAL A 133 -0.38 -4.05 14.18
N VAL A 134 -1.24 -4.96 14.58
CA VAL A 134 -0.91 -6.04 15.52
C VAL A 134 -0.86 -7.36 14.79
N MET A 135 0.12 -8.19 15.13
CA MET A 135 0.42 -9.45 14.44
C MET A 135 0.51 -10.57 15.46
N ASN A 136 0.26 -11.81 15.00
CA ASN A 136 0.56 -13.01 15.76
C ASN A 136 2.07 -13.33 15.71
N GLN A 137 2.47 -14.43 16.35
CA GLN A 137 3.89 -14.87 16.39
C GLN A 137 4.40 -15.39 15.03
N GLN A 138 3.52 -15.72 14.12
CA GLN A 138 3.82 -16.15 12.75
C GLN A 138 3.99 -14.97 11.78
N GLY A 139 3.62 -13.78 12.22
CA GLY A 139 3.66 -12.56 11.40
C GLY A 139 2.34 -12.26 10.68
N ASP A 140 1.27 -13.06 10.92
CA ASP A 140 -0.02 -12.76 10.34
C ASP A 140 -0.66 -11.57 11.04
N ALA A 141 -1.26 -10.66 10.26
CA ALA A 141 -1.96 -9.52 10.79
C ALA A 141 -3.24 -9.97 11.54
N LEU A 142 -3.38 -9.55 12.80
CA LEU A 142 -4.58 -9.80 13.59
C LEU A 142 -5.59 -8.66 13.47
N TYR A 143 -5.09 -7.42 13.43
CA TYR A 143 -5.92 -6.23 13.29
C TYR A 143 -5.08 -5.01 12.89
N MET A 144 -5.74 -4.07 12.23
CA MET A 144 -5.17 -2.77 11.84
C MET A 144 -6.07 -1.64 12.34
N SER A 145 -5.50 -0.60 12.96
CA SER A 145 -6.29 0.51 13.51
C SER A 145 -5.58 1.86 13.40
N ARG A 146 -6.39 2.89 13.25
CA ARG A 146 -5.94 4.27 13.41
C ARG A 146 -5.76 4.65 14.88
N ARG A 147 -6.38 3.91 15.80
CA ARG A 147 -6.18 4.08 17.25
C ARG A 147 -4.88 3.44 17.69
N PRO A 148 -4.29 3.91 18.80
CA PRO A 148 -3.11 3.29 19.38
C PRO A 148 -3.36 1.84 19.81
N ILE A 149 -2.72 0.90 19.12
CA ILE A 149 -2.67 -0.53 19.43
C ILE A 149 -1.26 -1.07 19.22
N PRO A 150 -0.80 -2.11 19.99
CA PRO A 150 -1.42 -2.64 21.22
C PRO A 150 -1.40 -1.61 22.36
N THR A 151 -2.04 -1.91 23.49
CA THR A 151 -1.89 -1.10 24.70
C THR A 151 -0.42 -0.92 25.08
N LEU A 152 -0.05 0.26 25.56
CA LEU A 152 1.31 0.53 26.03
C LEU A 152 1.72 -0.44 27.14
N ALA A 153 2.97 -0.86 27.13
CA ALA A 153 3.60 -1.57 28.23
C ALA A 153 3.51 -0.71 29.51
N LYS A 154 3.48 -1.35 30.68
CA LYS A 154 3.45 -0.63 31.97
C LYS A 154 4.63 0.33 32.16
N THR A 155 5.76 0.03 31.51
CA THR A 155 6.99 0.82 31.49
C THR A 155 6.99 1.94 30.45
N GLY A 156 5.96 2.01 29.60
CA GLY A 156 5.76 3.07 28.61
C GLY A 156 6.03 2.66 27.18
N PHE A 157 6.06 3.64 26.26
CA PHE A 157 6.18 3.42 24.82
C PHE A 157 7.50 2.76 24.43
N ALA A 158 8.62 3.07 25.09
CA ALA A 158 9.94 2.53 24.75
C ALA A 158 9.98 0.99 24.76
N ASP A 159 9.20 0.36 25.64
CA ASP A 159 9.11 -1.09 25.78
C ASP A 159 7.91 -1.70 25.02
N THR A 160 7.18 -0.87 24.27
CA THR A 160 6.03 -1.32 23.48
C THR A 160 6.44 -1.67 22.06
N ALA A 161 6.23 -2.92 21.65
CA ALA A 161 6.41 -3.35 20.27
C ALA A 161 5.22 -2.92 19.41
N ALA A 162 5.22 -1.68 18.96
CA ALA A 162 4.20 -1.14 18.06
C ALA A 162 4.71 -1.08 16.62
N TYR A 163 3.84 -1.44 15.68
CA TYR A 163 4.15 -1.45 14.25
C TYR A 163 3.15 -0.62 13.47
N LYS A 164 3.61 -0.02 12.37
CA LYS A 164 2.76 0.70 11.42
C LYS A 164 2.74 0.03 10.06
N GLN A 165 1.61 0.11 9.39
CA GLN A 165 1.47 -0.26 7.99
C GLN A 165 2.38 0.61 7.13
N VAL A 166 3.07 -0.05 6.18
CA VAL A 166 3.71 0.60 5.03
C VAL A 166 2.91 0.21 3.79
N CYS A 167 2.53 1.20 2.99
CA CYS A 167 1.63 0.99 1.85
C CYS A 167 2.36 0.40 0.63
N ILE A 168 3.11 -0.68 0.85
CA ILE A 168 3.71 -1.57 -0.14
C ILE A 168 3.09 -2.94 0.10
N ILE A 169 2.21 -3.36 -0.80
CA ILE A 169 1.33 -4.50 -0.59
C ILE A 169 1.34 -5.41 -1.82
N PRO A 170 2.21 -6.43 -1.84
CA PRO A 170 2.16 -7.48 -2.86
C PRO A 170 0.93 -8.37 -2.71
N PHE A 171 0.35 -8.73 -3.83
CA PHE A 171 -0.72 -9.72 -3.95
C PHE A 171 -0.38 -10.77 -5.00
N ARG A 172 -0.81 -12.02 -4.78
CA ARG A 172 -1.08 -12.86 -5.95
C ARG A 172 -2.24 -12.25 -6.72
N THR A 173 -2.11 -12.18 -8.03
CA THR A 173 -3.12 -11.56 -8.91
C THR A 173 -4.51 -12.20 -8.71
N ALA A 174 -4.56 -13.52 -8.53
CA ALA A 174 -5.81 -14.24 -8.21
C ALA A 174 -6.45 -13.75 -6.88
N THR A 175 -5.63 -13.53 -5.85
CA THR A 175 -6.10 -13.02 -4.55
C THR A 175 -6.59 -11.57 -4.66
N LEU A 176 -5.92 -10.73 -5.45
CA LEU A 176 -6.37 -9.37 -5.70
C LEU A 176 -7.73 -9.34 -6.40
N PHE A 177 -7.94 -10.17 -7.42
CA PHE A 177 -9.26 -10.28 -8.07
C PHE A 177 -10.33 -10.84 -7.14
N GLN A 178 -9.97 -11.75 -6.24
CA GLN A 178 -10.90 -12.22 -5.21
C GLN A 178 -11.25 -11.11 -4.23
N TYR A 179 -10.25 -10.35 -3.76
CA TYR A 179 -10.44 -9.19 -2.89
C TYR A 179 -11.47 -8.20 -3.45
N THR A 180 -11.42 -7.87 -4.76
CA THR A 180 -12.36 -6.91 -5.36
C THR A 180 -13.81 -7.39 -5.41
N ARG A 181 -14.04 -8.71 -5.25
CA ARG A 181 -15.39 -9.31 -5.17
C ARG A 181 -15.94 -9.38 -3.75
N LEU A 182 -15.10 -9.16 -2.74
CA LEU A 182 -15.54 -9.13 -1.35
C LEU A 182 -16.35 -7.87 -1.07
N SER A 183 -17.41 -7.99 -0.31
CA SER A 183 -18.20 -6.85 0.13
C SER A 183 -17.36 -5.95 1.07
N PRO A 184 -17.57 -4.63 1.03
CA PRO A 184 -17.04 -3.73 2.05
C PRO A 184 -17.46 -4.19 3.45
N THR A 185 -16.55 -4.09 4.41
CA THR A 185 -16.73 -4.59 5.75
C THR A 185 -16.84 -3.46 6.78
N PRO A 186 -17.52 -3.68 7.93
CA PRO A 186 -17.74 -2.63 8.93
C PRO A 186 -16.43 -2.04 9.47
N LEU A 187 -15.43 -2.86 9.83
CA LEU A 187 -14.16 -2.37 10.34
C LEU A 187 -13.34 -1.68 9.25
N GLY A 188 -13.33 -2.24 8.03
CA GLY A 188 -12.68 -1.62 6.88
C GLY A 188 -13.22 -0.22 6.58
N GLN A 189 -14.53 0.00 6.75
CA GLN A 189 -15.15 1.30 6.58
C GLN A 189 -14.85 2.26 7.75
N LEU A 190 -14.98 1.80 8.99
CA LEU A 190 -14.75 2.62 10.19
C LEU A 190 -13.29 3.09 10.31
N GLU A 191 -12.35 2.18 10.13
CA GLU A 191 -10.91 2.48 10.19
C GLU A 191 -10.39 3.12 8.89
N SER A 192 -11.15 3.01 7.79
CA SER A 192 -10.70 3.40 6.44
C SER A 192 -9.36 2.73 6.08
N VAL A 193 -9.30 1.42 6.26
CA VAL A 193 -8.14 0.56 6.01
C VAL A 193 -8.56 -0.61 5.10
N ASP A 194 -8.05 -0.63 3.88
CA ASP A 194 -8.44 -1.59 2.84
C ASP A 194 -8.18 -3.04 3.25
N MET A 195 -7.06 -3.31 3.93
CA MET A 195 -6.66 -4.67 4.28
C MET A 195 -7.55 -5.33 5.33
N LEU A 196 -8.32 -4.56 6.10
CA LEU A 196 -9.31 -5.12 7.02
C LEU A 196 -10.39 -5.91 6.28
N ARG A 197 -10.69 -5.58 5.01
CA ARG A 197 -11.61 -6.37 4.19
C ARG A 197 -11.17 -7.84 4.06
N LEU A 198 -9.86 -8.10 3.90
CA LEU A 198 -9.34 -9.47 3.89
C LEU A 198 -9.52 -10.13 5.25
N LEU A 199 -9.07 -9.49 6.32
CA LEU A 199 -9.13 -10.04 7.68
C LEU A 199 -10.57 -10.37 8.12
N GLU A 200 -11.54 -9.49 7.84
CA GLU A 200 -12.95 -9.71 8.21
C GLU A 200 -13.62 -10.82 7.38
N HIS A 201 -13.06 -11.16 6.21
CA HIS A 201 -13.50 -12.31 5.40
C HIS A 201 -12.70 -13.59 5.66
N GLY A 202 -11.78 -13.59 6.65
CA GLY A 202 -11.05 -14.78 7.10
C GLY A 202 -9.82 -15.16 6.26
N TYR A 203 -9.24 -14.16 5.57
CA TYR A 203 -7.97 -14.30 4.84
C TYR A 203 -6.78 -13.91 5.70
#